data_9b0384be3ccf94bffed7448da527b9c0
#
_entry.id   9b0384be3ccf94bffed7448da527b9c0
#
_cell.length_a   1.000
_cell.length_b   1.000
_cell.length_c   1.000
_cell.angle_alpha   90.00
_cell.angle_beta   90.00
_cell.angle_gamma   90.00
#
_symmetry.space_group_name_H-M   'P 1'
#
loop_
_entity.id
_entity.type
_entity.pdbx_description
1 polymer ?
#
loop_
_entity_poly.entity_id
_entity_poly.type
_entity_poly.pdbx_seq_one_letter_code
_entity_poly.pdbx_strand_id
1 'polypeptide(L)'
;MEENCILKLLNVFRSKNNVLRPVENISNDEFQLVEKITSLFAAGSFYYFILNLVKLEFDYVSGGTKPILGIESKDLSFIKLLKILHPEDQKQMRFKESTALNLKLNIIPIECIKKYKTVYLMRIKDEKGNYKTFLHQAKVLTISEDGKIQQTICVHTDVTYLRIPFDHKISFIPIDCDLQTYHFEYLDNKYELASSISVKFTKRENDIITLLGQGKSVDKIANILFISKHTV
;
A
#
# COMPACT_ATOMS: atom_id res chain seq x y z
N MET A 1 12.59 20.75 -12.28
CA MET A 1 12.64 20.05 -10.96
C MET A 1 11.92 18.72 -10.97
N GLU A 2 10.78 18.60 -11.67
CA GLU A 2 9.99 17.36 -11.79
C GLU A 2 10.71 16.21 -12.51
N GLU A 3 11.41 16.49 -13.58
CA GLU A 3 12.10 15.45 -14.39
C GLU A 3 13.17 14.68 -13.61
N ASN A 4 13.90 15.39 -12.75
CA ASN A 4 14.94 14.80 -11.91
C ASN A 4 14.35 13.86 -10.82
N CYS A 5 13.13 14.11 -10.35
CA CYS A 5 12.46 13.26 -9.34
C CYS A 5 12.00 11.93 -9.95
N ILE A 6 11.43 11.99 -11.17
CA ILE A 6 10.99 10.82 -11.92
C ILE A 6 12.20 9.93 -12.29
N LEU A 7 13.27 10.52 -12.77
CA LEU A 7 14.52 9.78 -13.08
C LEU A 7 15.09 9.07 -11.86
N LYS A 8 15.10 9.72 -10.70
CA LYS A 8 15.54 9.10 -9.45
C LYS A 8 14.66 7.93 -9.03
N LEU A 9 13.34 8.03 -9.22
CA LEU A 9 12.41 6.94 -8.93
C LEU A 9 12.63 5.76 -9.90
N LEU A 10 12.74 6.02 -11.21
CA LEU A 10 13.02 4.99 -12.21
C LEU A 10 14.33 4.25 -11.93
N ASN A 11 15.34 4.96 -11.41
CA ASN A 11 16.61 4.35 -11.02
C ASN A 11 16.48 3.41 -9.81
N VAL A 12 15.57 3.69 -8.87
CA VAL A 12 15.26 2.75 -7.76
C VAL A 12 14.75 1.42 -8.30
N PHE A 13 13.82 1.45 -9.25
CA PHE A 13 13.30 0.22 -9.87
C PHE A 13 14.38 -0.52 -10.65
N ARG A 14 15.16 0.19 -11.47
CA ARG A 14 16.23 -0.40 -12.29
C ARG A 14 17.36 -1.00 -11.46
N SER A 15 17.81 -0.32 -10.40
CA SER A 15 18.95 -0.78 -9.59
C SER A 15 18.64 -2.02 -8.77
N LYS A 16 17.37 -2.23 -8.40
CA LYS A 16 16.96 -3.34 -7.55
C LYS A 16 16.34 -4.53 -8.30
N ASN A 17 15.96 -4.34 -9.59
CA ASN A 17 15.25 -5.34 -10.40
C ASN A 17 15.91 -5.53 -11.77
N ASN A 18 17.12 -6.06 -11.85
CA ASN A 18 17.79 -6.38 -13.11
C ASN A 18 17.36 -7.75 -13.64
N VAL A 19 16.16 -7.86 -14.23
CA VAL A 19 15.68 -9.11 -14.84
C VAL A 19 15.26 -8.90 -16.29
N LEU A 20 15.75 -9.76 -17.18
CA LEU A 20 15.55 -9.70 -18.63
C LEU A 20 14.72 -10.88 -19.18
N ARG A 21 13.86 -11.52 -18.38
CA ARG A 21 13.03 -12.65 -18.87
C ARG A 21 11.63 -12.21 -19.25
N PRO A 22 11.04 -12.80 -20.33
CA PRO A 22 9.65 -12.54 -20.72
C PRO A 22 8.69 -12.98 -19.62
N VAL A 23 7.58 -12.27 -19.50
CA VAL A 23 6.49 -12.58 -18.59
C VAL A 23 5.38 -13.27 -19.37
N GLU A 24 4.74 -14.29 -18.78
CA GLU A 24 3.54 -14.90 -19.33
C GLU A 24 2.37 -13.91 -19.34
N ASN A 25 1.61 -13.86 -20.45
CA ASN A 25 0.45 -12.98 -20.57
C ASN A 25 -0.74 -13.56 -19.81
N ILE A 26 -1.40 -12.74 -19.02
CA ILE A 26 -2.66 -13.06 -18.34
C ILE A 26 -3.81 -12.93 -19.37
N SER A 27 -4.80 -13.83 -19.32
CA SER A 27 -5.93 -13.85 -20.26
C SER A 27 -6.97 -12.75 -19.99
N ASN A 28 -7.73 -12.34 -21.03
CA ASN A 28 -8.79 -11.33 -20.89
C ASN A 28 -9.91 -11.75 -19.92
N ASP A 29 -10.22 -13.04 -19.83
CA ASP A 29 -11.28 -13.54 -18.94
C ASP A 29 -10.87 -13.43 -17.46
N GLU A 30 -9.58 -13.63 -17.15
CA GLU A 30 -9.05 -13.42 -15.81
C GLU A 30 -9.10 -11.95 -15.40
N PHE A 31 -8.88 -11.02 -16.33
CA PHE A 31 -9.03 -9.59 -16.05
C PHE A 31 -10.48 -9.19 -15.74
N GLN A 32 -11.47 -9.72 -16.46
CA GLN A 32 -12.88 -9.44 -16.18
C GLN A 32 -13.32 -9.98 -14.81
N LEU A 33 -12.82 -11.14 -14.41
CA LEU A 33 -13.08 -11.69 -13.08
C LEU A 33 -12.48 -10.82 -11.98
N VAL A 34 -11.24 -10.37 -12.16
CA VAL A 34 -10.57 -9.44 -11.23
C VAL A 34 -11.38 -8.16 -11.09
N GLU A 35 -11.90 -7.60 -12.18
CA GLU A 35 -12.70 -6.36 -12.16
C GLU A 35 -14.00 -6.55 -11.36
N LYS A 36 -14.73 -7.65 -11.59
CA LYS A 36 -15.94 -7.98 -10.83
C LYS A 36 -15.68 -8.16 -9.35
N ILE A 37 -14.63 -8.90 -8.97
CA ILE A 37 -14.25 -9.13 -7.57
C ILE A 37 -13.85 -7.80 -6.93
N THR A 38 -13.01 -7.02 -7.60
CA THR A 38 -12.54 -5.74 -7.06
C THR A 38 -13.68 -4.75 -6.86
N SER A 39 -14.70 -4.76 -7.74
CA SER A 39 -15.87 -3.88 -7.60
C SER A 39 -16.69 -4.14 -6.34
N LEU A 40 -16.67 -5.36 -5.80
CA LEU A 40 -17.36 -5.72 -4.56
C LEU A 40 -16.59 -5.25 -3.31
N PHE A 41 -15.27 -5.22 -3.38
CA PHE A 41 -14.42 -4.95 -2.22
C PHE A 41 -13.76 -3.56 -2.22
N ALA A 42 -13.80 -2.84 -3.34
CA ALA A 42 -13.27 -1.48 -3.41
C ALA A 42 -14.17 -0.51 -2.64
N ALA A 43 -13.58 0.31 -1.79
CA ALA A 43 -14.30 1.31 -0.99
C ALA A 43 -14.82 2.52 -1.81
N GLY A 44 -14.59 2.55 -3.13
CA GLY A 44 -15.02 3.62 -4.03
C GLY A 44 -14.71 3.28 -5.48
N SER A 45 -14.87 4.26 -6.38
CA SER A 45 -14.49 4.08 -7.78
C SER A 45 -13.01 3.73 -7.88
N PHE A 46 -12.67 2.77 -8.70
CA PHE A 46 -11.31 2.26 -8.79
C PHE A 46 -10.88 2.02 -10.23
N TYR A 47 -9.59 1.98 -10.44
CA TYR A 47 -8.94 1.40 -11.59
C TYR A 47 -7.75 0.56 -11.14
N TYR A 48 -7.33 -0.36 -11.99
CA TYR A 48 -6.17 -1.19 -11.71
C TYR A 48 -5.29 -1.35 -12.94
N PHE A 49 -4.04 -1.70 -12.71
CA PHE A 49 -3.08 -1.96 -13.76
C PHE A 49 -2.07 -3.02 -13.31
N ILE A 50 -1.43 -3.64 -14.28
CA ILE A 50 -0.28 -4.52 -14.08
C ILE A 50 0.96 -3.75 -14.50
N LEU A 51 1.84 -3.50 -13.54
CA LEU A 51 3.12 -2.85 -13.78
C LEU A 51 4.19 -3.91 -13.99
N ASN A 52 4.82 -3.86 -15.16
CA ASN A 52 6.02 -4.61 -15.47
C ASN A 52 7.24 -3.83 -14.95
N LEU A 53 7.88 -4.33 -13.91
CA LEU A 53 9.02 -3.67 -13.27
C LEU A 53 10.33 -3.81 -14.06
N VAL A 54 10.37 -4.73 -15.00
CA VAL A 54 11.54 -4.91 -15.89
C VAL A 54 11.56 -3.83 -16.97
N LYS A 55 10.39 -3.61 -17.62
CA LYS A 55 10.22 -2.63 -18.70
C LYS A 55 9.90 -1.23 -18.18
N LEU A 56 9.35 -1.12 -16.96
CA LEU A 56 8.73 0.08 -16.38
C LEU A 56 7.56 0.59 -17.25
N GLU A 57 6.73 -0.36 -17.68
CA GLU A 57 5.56 -0.15 -18.51
C GLU A 57 4.36 -0.88 -17.92
N PHE A 58 3.16 -0.48 -18.33
CA PHE A 58 1.96 -1.23 -17.98
C PHE A 58 1.72 -2.34 -19.00
N ASP A 59 1.69 -3.59 -18.53
CA ASP A 59 1.24 -4.73 -19.35
C ASP A 59 -0.29 -4.71 -19.53
N TYR A 60 -1.02 -4.08 -18.58
CA TYR A 60 -2.46 -3.90 -18.62
C TYR A 60 -2.92 -2.67 -17.83
N VAL A 61 -3.96 -1.99 -18.30
CA VAL A 61 -4.65 -0.89 -17.60
C VAL A 61 -6.16 -1.06 -17.79
N SER A 62 -6.92 -1.10 -16.69
CA SER A 62 -8.38 -1.23 -16.73
C SER A 62 -9.09 0.04 -17.25
N GLY A 63 -10.33 -0.12 -17.76
CA GLY A 63 -11.14 0.99 -18.28
C GLY A 63 -11.55 2.05 -17.24
N GLY A 64 -11.42 1.75 -15.95
CA GLY A 64 -11.77 2.68 -14.86
C GLY A 64 -10.98 4.00 -14.84
N THR A 65 -9.87 4.09 -15.57
CA THR A 65 -9.08 5.34 -15.66
C THR A 65 -9.84 6.48 -16.33
N LYS A 66 -10.67 6.19 -17.33
CA LYS A 66 -11.43 7.21 -18.05
C LYS A 66 -12.44 7.94 -17.16
N PRO A 67 -13.37 7.26 -16.47
CA PRO A 67 -14.34 7.95 -15.61
C PRO A 67 -13.72 8.60 -14.38
N ILE A 68 -12.56 8.13 -13.91
CA ILE A 68 -11.94 8.58 -12.66
C ILE A 68 -10.93 9.70 -12.91
N LEU A 69 -10.05 9.54 -13.90
CA LEU A 69 -8.96 10.47 -14.21
C LEU A 69 -9.20 11.32 -15.47
N GLY A 70 -10.17 10.94 -16.31
CA GLY A 70 -10.36 11.52 -17.63
C GLY A 70 -9.40 10.99 -18.70
N ILE A 71 -8.60 9.97 -18.39
CA ILE A 71 -7.56 9.44 -19.27
C ILE A 71 -7.98 8.06 -19.78
N GLU A 72 -7.99 7.88 -21.10
CA GLU A 72 -8.20 6.55 -21.69
C GLU A 72 -7.10 5.58 -21.22
N SER A 73 -7.47 4.30 -21.00
CA SER A 73 -6.52 3.29 -20.49
C SER A 73 -5.30 3.12 -21.40
N LYS A 74 -5.48 3.17 -22.71
CA LYS A 74 -4.40 3.09 -23.71
C LYS A 74 -3.42 4.28 -23.67
N ASP A 75 -3.88 5.44 -23.16
CA ASP A 75 -3.11 6.69 -23.10
C ASP A 75 -2.43 6.90 -21.74
N LEU A 76 -2.68 6.02 -20.77
CA LEU A 76 -2.04 6.05 -19.47
C LEU A 76 -0.74 5.24 -19.52
N SER A 77 0.40 5.89 -19.38
CA SER A 77 1.69 5.25 -19.18
C SER A 77 2.18 5.42 -17.74
N PHE A 78 3.15 4.58 -17.33
CA PHE A 78 3.75 4.70 -15.99
C PHE A 78 4.34 6.09 -15.74
N ILE A 79 5.06 6.64 -16.72
CA ILE A 79 5.60 8.01 -16.62
C ILE A 79 4.50 9.07 -16.53
N LYS A 80 3.39 8.90 -17.29
CA LYS A 80 2.26 9.83 -17.22
C LYS A 80 1.59 9.79 -15.85
N LEU A 81 1.42 8.59 -15.26
CA LEU A 81 0.90 8.44 -13.91
C LEU A 81 1.77 9.16 -12.89
N LEU A 82 3.09 9.02 -12.97
CA LEU A 82 4.02 9.72 -12.07
C LEU A 82 3.95 11.25 -12.20
N LYS A 83 3.74 11.77 -13.41
CA LYS A 83 3.63 13.22 -13.66
C LYS A 83 2.36 13.85 -13.09
N ILE A 84 1.27 13.09 -12.97
CA ILE A 84 0.00 13.59 -12.42
C ILE A 84 -0.14 13.38 -10.90
N LEU A 85 0.85 12.78 -10.24
CA LEU A 85 0.92 12.76 -8.77
C LEU A 85 1.07 14.17 -8.21
N HIS A 86 0.55 14.37 -7.00
CA HIS A 86 0.79 15.62 -6.27
C HIS A 86 2.30 15.85 -6.07
N PRO A 87 2.82 17.11 -6.21
CA PRO A 87 4.26 17.37 -6.14
C PRO A 87 4.94 16.87 -4.87
N GLU A 88 4.27 16.96 -3.72
CA GLU A 88 4.80 16.38 -2.48
C GLU A 88 4.87 14.87 -2.53
N ASP A 89 3.83 14.22 -3.10
CA ASP A 89 3.78 12.77 -3.21
C ASP A 89 4.82 12.23 -4.19
N GLN A 90 5.13 12.98 -5.26
CA GLN A 90 6.25 12.65 -6.16
C GLN A 90 7.59 12.60 -5.42
N LYS A 91 7.83 13.53 -4.50
CA LYS A 91 9.05 13.54 -3.67
C LYS A 91 9.12 12.30 -2.77
N GLN A 92 7.97 11.94 -2.18
CA GLN A 92 7.87 10.80 -1.25
C GLN A 92 7.88 9.44 -1.96
N MET A 93 7.40 9.37 -3.20
CA MET A 93 7.24 8.11 -3.93
C MET A 93 8.56 7.34 -4.03
N ARG A 94 9.68 8.02 -4.27
CA ARG A 94 11.00 7.38 -4.31
C ARG A 94 11.33 6.65 -3.01
N PHE A 95 11.05 7.29 -1.88
CA PHE A 95 11.33 6.70 -0.57
C PHE A 95 10.36 5.55 -0.28
N LYS A 96 9.06 5.70 -0.60
CA LYS A 96 8.05 4.64 -0.47
C LYS A 96 8.45 3.39 -1.26
N GLU A 97 8.77 3.55 -2.53
CA GLU A 97 9.14 2.43 -3.39
C GLU A 97 10.48 1.80 -2.99
N SER A 98 11.47 2.62 -2.58
CA SER A 98 12.73 2.09 -2.05
C SER A 98 12.50 1.26 -0.79
N THR A 99 11.64 1.72 0.13
CA THR A 99 11.29 1.01 1.36
C THR A 99 10.54 -0.29 1.03
N ALA A 100 9.57 -0.21 0.09
CA ALA A 100 8.80 -1.38 -0.35
C ALA A 100 9.69 -2.47 -0.96
N LEU A 101 10.59 -2.09 -1.85
CA LEU A 101 11.52 -3.02 -2.47
C LEU A 101 12.52 -3.59 -1.44
N ASN A 102 13.05 -2.74 -0.55
CA ASN A 102 13.96 -3.20 0.48
C ASN A 102 13.32 -4.23 1.42
N LEU A 103 12.10 -3.97 1.89
CA LEU A 103 11.36 -4.92 2.73
C LEU A 103 11.12 -6.24 2.01
N LYS A 104 10.61 -6.18 0.78
CA LYS A 104 10.26 -7.38 -0.02
C LYS A 104 11.47 -8.20 -0.42
N LEU A 105 12.61 -7.59 -0.71
CA LEU A 105 13.78 -8.29 -1.22
C LEU A 105 14.76 -8.73 -0.13
N ASN A 106 14.75 -8.09 1.05
CA ASN A 106 15.76 -8.32 2.08
C ASN A 106 15.21 -8.76 3.44
N ILE A 107 13.91 -8.58 3.70
CA ILE A 107 13.32 -8.86 5.02
C ILE A 107 12.25 -9.95 4.92
N ILE A 108 11.35 -9.87 3.94
CA ILE A 108 10.30 -10.87 3.75
C ILE A 108 10.91 -12.09 3.04
N PRO A 109 10.72 -13.31 3.58
CA PRO A 109 11.13 -14.54 2.90
C PRO A 109 10.49 -14.61 1.50
N ILE A 110 11.25 -15.11 0.51
CA ILE A 110 10.83 -15.10 -0.90
C ILE A 110 9.49 -15.83 -1.13
N GLU A 111 9.24 -16.90 -0.43
CA GLU A 111 8.00 -17.68 -0.45
C GLU A 111 6.80 -16.91 0.10
N CYS A 112 7.05 -15.86 0.90
CA CYS A 112 6.03 -15.02 1.50
C CYS A 112 5.77 -13.72 0.73
N ILE A 113 6.63 -13.31 -0.20
CA ILE A 113 6.52 -12.02 -0.90
C ILE A 113 5.15 -11.85 -1.57
N LYS A 114 4.61 -12.88 -2.20
CA LYS A 114 3.29 -12.85 -2.85
C LYS A 114 2.12 -12.82 -1.86
N LYS A 115 2.36 -13.07 -0.57
CA LYS A 115 1.35 -13.03 0.48
C LYS A 115 1.14 -11.64 1.08
N TYR A 116 1.96 -10.65 0.68
CA TYR A 116 1.85 -9.28 1.16
C TYR A 116 1.24 -8.34 0.14
N LYS A 117 0.42 -7.41 0.62
CA LYS A 117 0.04 -6.21 -0.13
C LYS A 117 0.70 -4.97 0.48
N THR A 118 1.17 -4.08 -0.37
CA THR A 118 1.62 -2.74 0.00
C THR A 118 0.43 -1.81 -0.03
N VAL A 119 0.25 -0.98 0.99
CA VAL A 119 -0.90 -0.07 1.11
C VAL A 119 -0.41 1.32 1.55
N TYR A 120 -0.83 2.37 0.84
CA TYR A 120 -0.59 3.76 1.24
C TYR A 120 -1.56 4.72 0.53
N LEU A 121 -1.66 5.95 1.03
CA LEU A 121 -2.40 7.01 0.39
C LEU A 121 -1.49 7.80 -0.57
N MET A 122 -2.09 8.27 -1.68
CA MET A 122 -1.46 9.20 -2.62
C MET A 122 -2.50 10.10 -3.26
N ARG A 123 -2.08 11.26 -3.75
CA ARG A 123 -2.93 12.23 -4.43
C ARG A 123 -2.61 12.26 -5.92
N ILE A 124 -3.63 12.08 -6.75
CA ILE A 124 -3.52 12.06 -8.21
C ILE A 124 -4.42 13.15 -8.78
N LYS A 125 -3.91 13.90 -9.75
CA LYS A 125 -4.62 14.96 -10.45
C LYS A 125 -5.46 14.39 -11.59
N ASP A 126 -6.74 14.71 -11.64
CA ASP A 126 -7.64 14.39 -12.75
C ASP A 126 -7.45 15.36 -13.94
N GLU A 127 -8.14 15.11 -15.07
CA GLU A 127 -8.08 15.97 -16.26
C GLU A 127 -8.58 17.41 -16.02
N LYS A 128 -9.42 17.62 -14.98
CA LYS A 128 -9.94 18.94 -14.60
C LYS A 128 -8.97 19.71 -13.70
N GLY A 129 -7.84 19.10 -13.34
CA GLY A 129 -6.83 19.70 -12.48
C GLY A 129 -7.06 19.50 -10.98
N ASN A 130 -8.09 18.74 -10.57
CA ASN A 130 -8.39 18.50 -9.16
C ASN A 130 -7.56 17.33 -8.63
N TYR A 131 -7.01 17.47 -7.43
CA TYR A 131 -6.36 16.36 -6.74
C TYR A 131 -7.39 15.53 -5.98
N LYS A 132 -7.37 14.24 -6.25
CA LYS A 132 -8.16 13.21 -5.56
C LYS A 132 -7.24 12.35 -4.69
N THR A 133 -7.75 11.90 -3.55
CA THR A 133 -7.03 10.98 -2.67
C THR A 133 -7.33 9.54 -3.04
N PHE A 134 -6.28 8.80 -3.34
CA PHE A 134 -6.37 7.38 -3.69
C PHE A 134 -5.74 6.51 -2.63
N LEU A 135 -6.43 5.41 -2.32
CA LEU A 135 -5.83 4.28 -1.63
C LEU A 135 -5.11 3.43 -2.69
N HIS A 136 -3.78 3.41 -2.62
CA HIS A 136 -2.94 2.53 -3.41
C HIS A 136 -2.80 1.20 -2.72
N GLN A 137 -3.09 0.12 -3.44
CA GLN A 137 -2.83 -1.24 -3.00
C GLN A 137 -2.03 -1.96 -4.10
N ALA A 138 -0.91 -2.56 -3.76
CA ALA A 138 -0.07 -3.30 -4.71
C ALA A 138 0.29 -4.68 -4.19
N LYS A 139 0.22 -5.68 -5.05
CA LYS A 139 0.59 -7.07 -4.76
C LYS A 139 1.52 -7.59 -5.83
N VAL A 140 2.53 -8.36 -5.44
CA VAL A 140 3.43 -9.04 -6.37
C VAL A 140 2.67 -10.16 -7.07
N LEU A 141 2.71 -10.17 -8.41
CA LEU A 141 2.15 -11.22 -9.27
C LEU A 141 3.20 -12.26 -9.63
N THR A 142 4.29 -11.83 -10.22
CA THR A 142 5.34 -12.72 -10.72
C THR A 142 6.70 -12.38 -10.14
N ILE A 143 7.49 -13.43 -9.92
CA ILE A 143 8.86 -13.37 -9.42
C ILE A 143 9.69 -14.26 -10.34
N SER A 144 10.88 -13.82 -10.71
CA SER A 144 11.83 -14.62 -11.48
C SER A 144 12.44 -15.75 -10.62
N GLU A 145 13.07 -16.72 -11.25
CA GLU A 145 13.75 -17.84 -10.56
C GLU A 145 14.84 -17.36 -9.58
N ASP A 146 15.48 -16.23 -9.88
CA ASP A 146 16.48 -15.58 -9.02
C ASP A 146 15.86 -14.64 -7.96
N GLY A 147 14.54 -14.71 -7.74
CA GLY A 147 13.86 -14.02 -6.65
C GLY A 147 13.51 -12.55 -6.90
N LYS A 148 13.68 -12.04 -8.12
CA LYS A 148 13.36 -10.63 -8.42
C LYS A 148 11.90 -10.46 -8.85
N ILE A 149 11.29 -9.38 -8.38
CA ILE A 149 9.91 -9.04 -8.71
C ILE A 149 9.83 -8.59 -10.16
N GLN A 150 8.98 -9.26 -10.96
CA GLN A 150 8.80 -8.95 -12.38
C GLN A 150 7.54 -8.12 -12.62
N GLN A 151 6.41 -8.52 -12.02
CA GLN A 151 5.13 -7.83 -12.18
C GLN A 151 4.45 -7.62 -10.83
N THR A 152 3.75 -6.49 -10.76
CA THR A 152 2.86 -6.18 -9.65
C THR A 152 1.48 -5.79 -10.20
N ILE A 153 0.41 -6.25 -9.55
CA ILE A 153 -0.92 -5.68 -9.74
C ILE A 153 -1.11 -4.54 -8.75
N CYS A 154 -1.58 -3.40 -9.24
CA CYS A 154 -1.86 -2.22 -8.44
C CYS A 154 -3.32 -1.82 -8.62
N VAL A 155 -4.02 -1.60 -7.51
CA VAL A 155 -5.39 -1.08 -7.48
C VAL A 155 -5.36 0.31 -6.85
N HIS A 156 -5.94 1.28 -7.54
CA HIS A 156 -6.11 2.65 -7.06
C HIS A 156 -7.60 2.91 -6.84
N THR A 157 -8.01 3.03 -5.59
CA THR A 157 -9.39 3.31 -5.19
C THR A 157 -9.52 4.78 -4.80
N ASP A 158 -10.42 5.53 -5.44
CA ASP A 158 -10.75 6.92 -5.07
C ASP A 158 -11.47 6.91 -3.72
N VAL A 159 -10.80 7.43 -2.70
CA VAL A 159 -11.30 7.54 -1.33
C VAL A 159 -11.49 9.01 -0.89
N THR A 160 -11.52 9.93 -1.84
CA THR A 160 -11.65 11.37 -1.59
C THR A 160 -12.87 11.69 -0.72
N TYR A 161 -13.99 11.00 -0.95
CA TYR A 161 -15.23 11.19 -0.22
C TYR A 161 -15.16 10.80 1.26
N LEU A 162 -14.24 9.94 1.66
CA LEU A 162 -14.03 9.53 3.06
C LEU A 162 -13.35 10.61 3.89
N ARG A 163 -12.74 11.62 3.25
CA ARG A 163 -12.01 12.71 3.92
C ARG A 163 -10.99 12.21 4.94
N ILE A 164 -10.33 11.08 4.63
CA ILE A 164 -9.31 10.49 5.50
C ILE A 164 -8.17 11.50 5.65
N PRO A 165 -7.66 11.73 6.88
CA PRO A 165 -6.46 12.53 7.07
C PRO A 165 -5.32 11.96 6.22
N PHE A 166 -4.70 12.81 5.41
CA PHE A 166 -3.62 12.39 4.52
C PHE A 166 -2.32 12.28 5.33
N ASP A 167 -1.67 11.12 5.23
CA ASP A 167 -0.34 10.89 5.77
C ASP A 167 0.54 10.20 4.73
N HIS A 168 1.83 10.15 5.00
CA HIS A 168 2.80 9.49 4.13
C HIS A 168 3.16 8.07 4.59
N LYS A 169 2.37 7.47 5.45
CA LYS A 169 2.58 6.09 5.93
C LYS A 169 2.56 5.09 4.78
N ILE A 170 3.31 4.01 4.95
CA ILE A 170 3.27 2.85 4.08
C ILE A 170 3.12 1.60 4.94
N SER A 171 2.21 0.73 4.55
CA SER A 171 1.93 -0.50 5.27
C SER A 171 2.10 -1.71 4.36
N PHE A 172 2.64 -2.78 4.92
CA PHE A 172 2.73 -4.10 4.28
C PHE A 172 1.86 -5.05 5.08
N ILE A 173 0.71 -5.36 4.51
CA ILE A 173 -0.34 -6.13 5.17
C ILE A 173 -0.33 -7.54 4.59
N PRO A 174 -0.13 -8.59 5.41
CA PRO A 174 -0.23 -9.96 4.92
C PRO A 174 -1.68 -10.30 4.58
N ILE A 175 -1.85 -11.17 3.59
CA ILE A 175 -3.15 -11.78 3.27
C ILE A 175 -3.39 -12.97 4.20
N ASP A 176 -2.32 -13.55 4.69
CA ASP A 176 -2.30 -14.67 5.62
C ASP A 176 -2.14 -14.12 7.05
N CYS A 177 -3.04 -14.49 7.97
CA CYS A 177 -3.12 -13.94 9.32
C CYS A 177 -1.93 -14.30 10.23
N ASP A 178 -1.17 -15.33 9.90
CA ASP A 178 -0.02 -15.77 10.70
C ASP A 178 1.26 -14.97 10.43
N LEU A 179 1.23 -14.05 9.46
CA LEU A 179 2.38 -13.24 9.09
C LEU A 179 2.33 -11.85 9.74
N GLN A 180 3.50 -11.31 10.04
CA GLN A 180 3.64 -10.00 10.66
C GLN A 180 3.27 -8.87 9.69
N THR A 181 2.50 -7.89 10.17
CA THR A 181 2.27 -6.61 9.47
C THR A 181 3.43 -5.65 9.74
N TYR A 182 3.85 -4.91 8.71
CA TYR A 182 4.87 -3.88 8.82
C TYR A 182 4.27 -2.51 8.49
N HIS A 183 4.54 -1.52 9.35
CA HIS A 183 4.15 -0.13 9.13
C HIS A 183 5.39 0.75 9.14
N PHE A 184 5.49 1.67 8.18
CA PHE A 184 6.56 2.63 8.11
C PHE A 184 5.98 4.05 8.16
N GLU A 185 6.58 4.90 8.94
CA GLU A 185 6.29 6.33 9.01
C GLU A 185 7.42 7.13 8.37
N TYR A 186 7.06 8.28 7.78
CA TYR A 186 8.05 9.17 7.20
C TYR A 186 8.52 10.18 8.24
N LEU A 187 9.74 10.02 8.69
CA LEU A 187 10.38 10.85 9.70
C LEU A 187 11.75 11.31 9.18
N ASP A 188 12.09 12.56 9.35
CA ASP A 188 13.42 13.13 9.03
C ASP A 188 13.98 12.71 7.66
N ASN A 189 13.15 12.83 6.61
CA ASN A 189 13.50 12.49 5.23
C ASN A 189 13.80 10.99 4.96
N LYS A 190 13.34 10.08 5.81
CA LYS A 190 13.42 8.62 5.62
C LYS A 190 12.16 7.92 6.11
N TYR A 191 11.96 6.70 5.63
CA TYR A 191 10.95 5.81 6.18
C TYR A 191 11.58 4.96 7.28
N GLU A 192 11.02 5.05 8.47
CA GLU A 192 11.39 4.21 9.60
C GLU A 192 10.27 3.22 9.88
N LEU A 193 10.63 2.00 10.27
CA LEU A 193 9.66 1.02 10.75
C LEU A 193 9.00 1.64 11.98
N ALA A 194 7.71 1.94 11.86
CA ALA A 194 6.95 2.33 13.02
C ALA A 194 7.10 1.18 14.02
N SER A 195 7.72 1.47 15.15
CA SER A 195 7.70 0.52 16.25
C SER A 195 6.26 0.07 16.35
N SER A 196 6.02 -1.25 16.22
CA SER A 196 4.70 -1.79 16.50
C SER A 196 4.20 -0.99 17.67
N ILE A 197 2.99 -0.38 17.55
CA ILE A 197 2.36 0.22 18.72
C ILE A 197 2.10 -0.97 19.63
N SER A 198 3.14 -1.42 20.30
CA SER A 198 2.97 -2.04 21.58
C SER A 198 2.44 -0.86 22.41
N VAL A 199 1.12 -0.73 22.47
CA VAL A 199 0.49 0.04 23.52
C VAL A 199 1.09 -0.57 24.77
N LYS A 200 2.16 0.06 25.29
CA LYS A 200 2.77 -0.36 26.53
C LYS A 200 1.80 0.09 27.59
N PHE A 201 0.84 -0.74 27.82
CA PHE A 201 -0.02 -0.57 28.98
C PHE A 201 0.85 -0.60 30.21
N THR A 202 0.63 0.33 31.11
CA THR A 202 1.17 0.25 32.46
C THR A 202 0.73 -1.06 33.09
N LYS A 203 1.44 -1.52 34.12
CA LYS A 203 1.05 -2.73 34.85
C LYS A 203 -0.43 -2.66 35.26
N ARG A 204 -0.90 -1.49 35.66
CA ARG A 204 -2.26 -1.26 36.11
C ARG A 204 -3.30 -1.38 35.00
N GLU A 205 -3.01 -0.83 33.84
CA GLU A 205 -3.85 -0.96 32.64
C GLU A 205 -3.92 -2.42 32.16
N ASN A 206 -2.81 -3.16 32.20
CA ASN A 206 -2.78 -4.59 31.90
C ASN A 206 -3.65 -5.41 32.89
N ASP A 207 -3.60 -5.09 34.19
CA ASP A 207 -4.44 -5.74 35.19
C ASP A 207 -5.93 -5.51 34.88
N ILE A 208 -6.31 -4.28 34.53
CA ILE A 208 -7.67 -3.91 34.15
C ILE A 208 -8.12 -4.69 32.89
N ILE A 209 -7.31 -4.67 31.84
CA ILE A 209 -7.61 -5.36 30.57
C ILE A 209 -7.78 -6.86 30.79
N THR A 210 -6.91 -7.46 31.61
CA THR A 210 -6.95 -8.88 31.95
C THR A 210 -8.29 -9.25 32.64
N LEU A 211 -8.70 -8.43 33.61
CA LEU A 211 -9.95 -8.65 34.34
C LEU A 211 -11.18 -8.40 33.44
N LEU A 212 -11.13 -7.43 32.52
CA LEU A 212 -12.16 -7.21 31.50
C LEU A 212 -12.27 -8.43 30.56
N GLY A 213 -11.14 -8.96 30.11
CA GLY A 213 -11.09 -10.18 29.28
C GLY A 213 -11.66 -11.43 29.99
N GLN A 214 -11.63 -11.44 31.32
CA GLN A 214 -12.26 -12.45 32.15
C GLN A 214 -13.77 -12.21 32.40
N GLY A 215 -14.36 -11.18 31.78
CA GLY A 215 -15.80 -10.84 31.93
C GLY A 215 -16.15 -10.21 33.28
N LYS A 216 -15.20 -9.63 34.03
CA LYS A 216 -15.49 -8.92 35.27
C LYS A 216 -16.11 -7.58 34.95
N SER A 217 -17.15 -7.21 35.74
CA SER A 217 -17.78 -5.89 35.67
C SER A 217 -16.85 -4.81 36.23
N VAL A 218 -17.02 -3.56 35.78
CA VAL A 218 -16.29 -2.38 36.25
C VAL A 218 -16.27 -2.30 37.78
N ASP A 219 -17.44 -2.57 38.45
CA ASP A 219 -17.54 -2.59 39.91
C ASP A 219 -16.61 -3.64 40.54
N LYS A 220 -16.59 -4.85 39.98
CA LYS A 220 -15.74 -5.93 40.48
C LYS A 220 -14.27 -5.60 40.28
N ILE A 221 -13.90 -5.01 39.12
CA ILE A 221 -12.56 -4.58 38.82
C ILE A 221 -12.09 -3.51 39.79
N ALA A 222 -12.90 -2.48 40.02
CA ALA A 222 -12.64 -1.41 40.99
C ALA A 222 -12.34 -1.97 42.38
N ASN A 223 -13.16 -2.93 42.85
CA ASN A 223 -12.95 -3.57 44.13
C ASN A 223 -11.71 -4.45 44.19
N ILE A 224 -11.45 -5.27 43.16
CA ILE A 224 -10.27 -6.15 43.11
C ILE A 224 -8.99 -5.32 43.12
N LEU A 225 -9.01 -4.22 42.38
CA LEU A 225 -7.83 -3.40 42.18
C LEU A 225 -7.71 -2.23 43.20
N PHE A 226 -8.67 -2.09 44.12
CA PHE A 226 -8.74 -1.00 45.14
C PHE A 226 -8.64 0.39 44.49
N ILE A 227 -9.41 0.62 43.43
CA ILE A 227 -9.49 1.92 42.71
C ILE A 227 -10.94 2.35 42.54
N SER A 228 -11.16 3.61 42.17
CA SER A 228 -12.48 4.11 41.88
C SER A 228 -13.03 3.51 40.57
N LYS A 229 -14.36 3.39 40.46
CA LYS A 229 -15.01 2.98 39.21
C LYS A 229 -14.68 3.90 38.03
N HIS A 230 -14.46 5.19 38.31
CA HIS A 230 -14.08 6.18 37.30
C HIS A 230 -12.62 6.03 36.82
N THR A 231 -11.81 5.23 37.51
CA THR A 231 -10.42 4.95 37.17
C THR A 231 -10.31 3.68 36.31
N VAL A 232 -11.32 2.79 36.33
CA VAL A 232 -11.43 1.61 35.47
C VAL A 232 -11.90 2.00 34.08
#